data_321c390a01e11800bbad685ad39be6fe
#
_entry.id   321c390a01e11800bbad685ad39be6fe
#
_cell.length_a   1.000
_cell.length_b   1.000
_cell.length_c   1.000
_cell.angle_alpha   90.00
_cell.angle_beta   90.00
_cell.angle_gamma   90.00
#
_symmetry.space_group_name_H-M   'P 1'
#
loop_
_entity.id
_entity.type
_entity.pdbx_description
1 polymer ?
#
loop_
_entity_poly.entity_id
_entity_poly.type
_entity_poly.pdbx_seq_one_letter_code
_entity_poly.pdbx_strand_id
1 'polypeptide(L)'
;MKNELLILIPTYNEIGNVEEILTQILGLELPADILFIDDNSPDGTGDKLEQLAEKYSNISVSHRKGKLGIGSAHVDGINFAYNQSYRLLLTMDCDFSHSPSEINDFIKLAEQADIVIGSRFIKKDSLKEWNFLRWSLTHLGHIATRLLLNMP
;
A
#
# COMPACT_ATOMS: atom_id res chain seq x y z
N MET A 1 3.02 6.90 23.49
CA MET A 1 3.44 7.97 22.55
C MET A 1 2.87 7.60 21.21
N LYS A 2 2.41 8.54 20.40
CA LYS A 2 1.92 8.29 19.05
C LYS A 2 3.11 7.97 18.12
N ASN A 3 2.94 6.98 17.24
CA ASN A 3 3.96 6.66 16.24
C ASN A 3 4.09 7.79 15.20
N GLU A 4 5.27 7.96 14.63
CA GLU A 4 5.50 8.97 13.59
C GLU A 4 5.20 8.46 12.18
N LEU A 5 5.16 7.14 11.99
CA LEU A 5 4.89 6.46 10.74
C LEU A 5 3.45 5.95 10.71
N LEU A 6 2.74 6.25 9.63
CA LEU A 6 1.48 5.63 9.26
C LEU A 6 1.69 4.74 8.04
N ILE A 7 1.26 3.49 8.10
CA ILE A 7 1.17 2.58 6.95
C ILE A 7 -0.28 2.53 6.51
N LEU A 8 -0.55 3.01 5.30
CA LEU A 8 -1.87 3.05 4.68
C LEU A 8 -2.04 1.86 3.74
N ILE A 9 -3.10 1.09 3.93
CA ILE A 9 -3.42 -0.09 3.12
C ILE A 9 -4.88 0.00 2.66
N PRO A 10 -5.15 0.46 1.43
CA PRO A 10 -6.48 0.37 0.84
C PRO A 10 -6.86 -1.08 0.59
N THR A 11 -8.11 -1.46 0.87
CA THR A 11 -8.62 -2.82 0.69
C THR A 11 -9.94 -2.86 -0.08
N TYR A 12 -10.09 -3.86 -0.94
CA TYR A 12 -11.37 -4.24 -1.55
C TYR A 12 -11.33 -5.71 -1.97
N ASN A 13 -12.08 -6.58 -1.28
CA ASN A 13 -12.10 -8.03 -1.46
C ASN A 13 -10.74 -8.70 -1.19
N GLU A 14 -10.16 -8.41 -0.04
CA GLU A 14 -8.83 -8.87 0.36
C GLU A 14 -8.85 -9.79 1.60
N ILE A 15 -9.99 -10.44 1.89
CA ILE A 15 -10.16 -11.28 3.09
C ILE A 15 -9.08 -12.35 3.24
N GLY A 16 -8.57 -12.89 2.12
CA GLY A 16 -7.52 -13.91 2.11
C GLY A 16 -6.12 -13.36 2.41
N ASN A 17 -5.90 -12.05 2.30
CA ASN A 17 -4.58 -11.43 2.35
C ASN A 17 -4.34 -10.61 3.63
N VAL A 18 -5.40 -9.98 4.19
CA VAL A 18 -5.27 -8.99 5.27
C VAL A 18 -4.55 -9.51 6.51
N GLU A 19 -4.77 -10.75 6.93
CA GLU A 19 -4.13 -11.30 8.12
C GLU A 19 -2.65 -11.60 7.90
N GLU A 20 -2.32 -12.15 6.75
CA GLU A 20 -0.95 -12.49 6.39
C GLU A 20 -0.09 -11.23 6.20
N ILE A 21 -0.60 -10.23 5.47
CA ILE A 21 0.15 -8.98 5.25
C ILE A 21 0.36 -8.22 6.56
N LEU A 22 -0.66 -8.21 7.42
CA LEU A 22 -0.55 -7.62 8.75
C LEU A 22 0.50 -8.35 9.60
N THR A 23 0.50 -9.69 9.60
CA THR A 23 1.47 -10.50 10.33
C THR A 23 2.90 -10.19 9.89
N GLN A 24 3.13 -10.05 8.59
CA GLN A 24 4.44 -9.68 8.06
C GLN A 24 4.86 -8.27 8.47
N ILE A 25 3.95 -7.29 8.45
CA ILE A 25 4.24 -5.92 8.89
C ILE A 25 4.56 -5.87 10.38
N LEU A 26 3.75 -6.52 11.22
CA LEU A 26 3.98 -6.59 12.67
C LEU A 26 5.30 -7.29 13.01
N GLY A 27 5.68 -8.30 12.23
CA GLY A 27 6.97 -9.01 12.36
C GLY A 27 8.20 -8.13 12.11
N LEU A 28 8.03 -6.94 11.55
CA LEU A 28 9.12 -5.96 11.39
C LEU A 28 9.40 -5.17 12.68
N GLU A 29 8.52 -5.26 13.68
CA GLU A 29 8.63 -4.58 14.99
C GLU A 29 8.83 -3.05 14.86
N LEU A 30 8.22 -2.44 13.85
CA LEU A 30 8.32 -1.00 13.58
C LEU A 30 7.39 -0.20 14.51
N PRO A 31 7.82 0.99 14.99
CA PRO A 31 6.95 1.92 15.68
C PRO A 31 6.02 2.62 14.68
N ALA A 32 5.05 1.89 14.16
CA ALA A 32 4.12 2.34 13.13
C ALA A 32 2.67 2.10 13.53
N ASP A 33 1.79 3.02 13.13
CA ASP A 33 0.36 2.80 13.12
C ASP A 33 -0.05 2.31 11.71
N ILE A 34 -1.08 1.47 11.65
CA ILE A 34 -1.58 0.91 10.40
C ILE A 34 -3.03 1.35 10.21
N LEU A 35 -3.31 1.94 9.06
CA LEU A 35 -4.66 2.32 8.66
C LEU A 35 -5.10 1.50 7.45
N PHE A 36 -6.10 0.66 7.64
CA PHE A 36 -6.83 0.04 6.55
C PHE A 36 -7.98 0.95 6.12
N ILE A 37 -8.14 1.16 4.81
CA ILE A 37 -9.31 1.84 4.24
C ILE A 37 -10.06 0.83 3.37
N ASP A 38 -11.19 0.35 3.89
CA ASP A 38 -12.00 -0.66 3.21
C ASP A 38 -13.10 -0.01 2.36
N ASP A 39 -13.08 -0.32 1.06
CA ASP A 39 -14.04 0.16 0.06
C ASP A 39 -15.39 -0.60 0.10
N ASN A 40 -15.88 -0.92 1.31
CA ASN A 40 -17.12 -1.67 1.54
C ASN A 40 -17.07 -3.06 0.89
N SER A 41 -16.07 -3.82 1.24
CA SER A 41 -15.84 -5.17 0.71
C SER A 41 -17.00 -6.13 1.03
N PRO A 42 -17.60 -6.78 0.03
CA PRO A 42 -18.69 -7.73 0.27
C PRO A 42 -18.25 -9.13 0.71
N ASP A 43 -16.93 -9.41 0.69
CA ASP A 43 -16.36 -10.73 1.00
C ASP A 43 -16.08 -10.96 2.49
N GLY A 44 -16.35 -9.97 3.36
CA GLY A 44 -16.07 -10.03 4.79
C GLY A 44 -14.70 -9.45 5.18
N THR A 45 -13.96 -8.82 4.26
CA THR A 45 -12.69 -8.13 4.57
C THR A 45 -12.86 -7.13 5.71
N GLY A 46 -13.90 -6.29 5.68
CA GLY A 46 -14.16 -5.29 6.71
C GLY A 46 -14.32 -5.87 8.10
N ASP A 47 -15.13 -6.93 8.24
CA ASP A 47 -15.35 -7.61 9.54
C ASP A 47 -14.05 -8.26 10.06
N LYS A 48 -13.23 -8.81 9.17
CA LYS A 48 -11.93 -9.37 9.52
C LYS A 48 -10.97 -8.27 10.00
N LEU A 49 -10.96 -7.12 9.36
CA LEU A 49 -10.14 -5.97 9.76
C LEU A 49 -10.52 -5.44 11.14
N GLU A 50 -11.83 -5.36 11.47
CA GLU A 50 -12.28 -4.96 12.81
C GLU A 50 -11.78 -5.93 13.89
N GLN A 51 -11.88 -7.25 13.64
CA GLN A 51 -11.34 -8.26 14.57
C GLN A 51 -9.83 -8.09 14.82
N LEU A 52 -9.09 -7.71 13.79
CA LEU A 52 -7.65 -7.44 13.89
C LEU A 52 -7.37 -6.13 14.65
N ALA A 53 -8.19 -5.10 14.45
CA ALA A 53 -8.08 -3.83 15.17
C ALA A 53 -8.41 -3.97 16.68
N GLU A 54 -9.36 -4.84 17.04
CA GLU A 54 -9.61 -5.18 18.44
C GLU A 54 -8.40 -5.87 19.12
N LYS A 55 -7.64 -6.63 18.35
CA LYS A 55 -6.47 -7.38 18.86
C LYS A 55 -5.20 -6.53 18.97
N TYR A 56 -5.03 -5.55 18.09
CA TYR A 56 -3.80 -4.75 17.97
C TYR A 56 -4.12 -3.25 18.06
N SER A 57 -3.66 -2.59 19.11
CA SER A 57 -3.98 -1.20 19.43
C SER A 57 -3.43 -0.15 18.45
N ASN A 58 -2.48 -0.54 17.60
CA ASN A 58 -1.88 0.30 16.56
C ASN A 58 -2.54 0.12 15.17
N ILE A 59 -3.67 -0.58 15.11
CA ILE A 59 -4.44 -0.76 13.88
C ILE A 59 -5.73 0.04 13.96
N SER A 60 -6.04 0.70 12.86
CA SER A 60 -7.31 1.41 12.67
C SER A 60 -7.94 1.02 11.34
N VAL A 61 -9.27 0.99 11.30
CA VAL A 61 -10.04 0.68 10.10
C VAL A 61 -10.95 1.86 9.77
N SER A 62 -11.01 2.22 8.51
CA SER A 62 -11.95 3.22 7.98
C SER A 62 -12.81 2.55 6.91
N HIS A 63 -14.09 2.35 7.23
CA HIS A 63 -15.07 1.82 6.28
C HIS A 63 -15.62 2.92 5.41
N ARG A 64 -15.58 2.72 4.11
CA ARG A 64 -16.19 3.63 3.14
C ARG A 64 -17.60 3.18 2.81
N LYS A 65 -18.44 4.11 2.33
CA LYS A 65 -19.86 3.82 2.03
C LYS A 65 -20.06 2.93 0.81
N GLY A 66 -19.01 2.66 0.04
CA GLY A 66 -19.05 1.85 -1.18
C GLY A 66 -17.70 1.82 -1.87
N LYS A 67 -17.60 1.09 -2.99
CA LYS A 67 -16.41 1.04 -3.83
C LYS A 67 -16.20 2.37 -4.55
N LEU A 68 -15.41 3.26 -3.95
CA LEU A 68 -15.11 4.60 -4.47
C LEU A 68 -13.77 4.67 -5.22
N GLY A 69 -13.01 3.58 -5.19
CA GLY A 69 -11.76 3.41 -5.93
C GLY A 69 -10.51 3.81 -5.15
N ILE A 70 -9.39 3.18 -5.52
CA ILE A 70 -8.10 3.26 -4.82
C ILE A 70 -7.56 4.69 -4.73
N GLY A 71 -7.69 5.48 -5.79
CA GLY A 71 -7.20 6.87 -5.80
C GLY A 71 -7.85 7.73 -4.72
N SER A 72 -9.18 7.62 -4.53
CA SER A 72 -9.86 8.33 -3.46
C SER A 72 -9.55 7.77 -2.07
N ALA A 73 -9.26 6.47 -1.94
CA ALA A 73 -8.80 5.89 -0.68
C ALA A 73 -7.43 6.47 -0.28
N HIS A 74 -6.52 6.66 -1.24
CA HIS A 74 -5.25 7.34 -0.96
C HIS A 74 -5.46 8.80 -0.51
N VAL A 75 -6.38 9.55 -1.14
CA VAL A 75 -6.69 10.92 -0.72
C VAL A 75 -7.21 10.95 0.73
N ASP A 76 -8.11 10.04 1.08
CA ASP A 76 -8.63 9.92 2.46
C ASP A 76 -7.51 9.60 3.45
N GLY A 77 -6.62 8.65 3.10
CA GLY A 77 -5.47 8.27 3.93
C GLY A 77 -4.44 9.39 4.09
N ILE A 78 -4.15 10.15 3.04
CA ILE A 78 -3.27 11.34 3.10
C ILE A 78 -3.87 12.40 4.02
N ASN A 79 -5.17 12.70 3.88
CA ASN A 79 -5.86 13.64 4.74
C ASN A 79 -5.86 13.17 6.21
N PHE A 80 -6.06 11.88 6.45
CA PHE A 80 -5.97 11.30 7.79
C PHE A 80 -4.56 11.49 8.36
N ALA A 81 -3.52 11.13 7.61
CA ALA A 81 -2.13 11.27 8.04
C ALA A 81 -1.78 12.72 8.39
N TYR A 82 -2.18 13.65 7.53
CA TYR A 82 -1.95 15.09 7.72
C TYR A 82 -2.67 15.62 8.98
N ASN A 83 -3.97 15.35 9.11
CA ASN A 83 -4.78 15.82 10.24
C ASN A 83 -4.32 15.22 11.57
N GLN A 84 -3.77 14.03 11.53
CA GLN A 84 -3.22 13.35 12.69
C GLN A 84 -1.72 13.66 12.91
N SER A 85 -1.11 14.52 12.11
CA SER A 85 0.29 14.97 12.23
C SER A 85 1.31 13.79 12.20
N TYR A 86 1.09 12.79 11.36
CA TYR A 86 2.12 11.81 11.07
C TYR A 86 3.25 12.45 10.27
N ARG A 87 4.49 12.10 10.61
CA ARG A 87 5.69 12.61 9.92
C ARG A 87 5.92 11.87 8.60
N LEU A 88 5.65 10.57 8.59
CA LEU A 88 5.83 9.70 7.44
C LEU A 88 4.52 8.98 7.11
N LEU A 89 4.18 8.93 5.84
CA LEU A 89 3.11 8.10 5.30
C LEU A 89 3.70 7.13 4.28
N LEU A 90 3.55 5.83 4.52
CA LEU A 90 3.86 4.78 3.56
C LEU A 90 2.55 4.20 3.04
N THR A 91 2.42 4.04 1.72
CA THR A 91 1.26 3.39 1.12
C THR A 91 1.66 2.08 0.46
N MET A 92 0.87 1.04 0.65
CA MET A 92 1.10 -0.25 0.01
C MET A 92 -0.22 -0.98 -0.28
N ASP A 93 -0.20 -1.83 -1.31
CA ASP A 93 -1.35 -2.67 -1.65
C ASP A 93 -1.43 -3.91 -0.75
N CYS A 94 -2.63 -4.50 -0.63
CA CYS A 94 -2.89 -5.67 0.20
C CYS A 94 -2.69 -7.01 -0.54
N ASP A 95 -2.25 -7.00 -1.79
CA ASP A 95 -2.17 -8.17 -2.70
C ASP A 95 -0.76 -8.76 -2.85
N PHE A 96 0.16 -8.41 -1.96
CA PHE A 96 1.59 -8.79 -1.99
C PHE A 96 2.36 -8.33 -3.23
N SER A 97 1.80 -7.46 -4.07
CA SER A 97 2.56 -6.80 -5.13
C SER A 97 3.64 -5.85 -4.57
N HIS A 98 3.44 -5.40 -3.35
CA HIS A 98 4.40 -4.68 -2.52
C HIS A 98 4.81 -5.56 -1.33
N SER A 99 6.10 -5.88 -1.22
CA SER A 99 6.59 -6.72 -0.13
C SER A 99 6.75 -5.93 1.17
N PRO A 100 6.13 -6.36 2.30
CA PRO A 100 6.37 -5.73 3.60
C PRO A 100 7.85 -5.67 3.99
N SER A 101 8.67 -6.62 3.54
CA SER A 101 10.12 -6.63 3.83
C SER A 101 10.88 -5.41 3.30
N GLU A 102 10.31 -4.69 2.33
CA GLU A 102 10.93 -3.49 1.74
C GLU A 102 10.63 -2.21 2.56
N ILE A 103 9.70 -2.25 3.52
CA ILE A 103 9.30 -1.06 4.32
C ILE A 103 10.50 -0.38 4.98
N ASN A 104 11.42 -1.16 5.56
CA ASN A 104 12.62 -0.62 6.19
C ASN A 104 13.51 0.18 5.21
N ASP A 105 13.59 -0.25 3.96
CA ASP A 105 14.38 0.45 2.94
C ASP A 105 13.69 1.76 2.53
N PHE A 106 12.36 1.78 2.42
CA PHE A 106 11.60 3.00 2.17
C PHE A 106 11.77 4.03 3.29
N ILE A 107 11.73 3.60 4.56
CA ILE A 107 11.92 4.49 5.72
C ILE A 107 13.31 5.13 5.67
N LYS A 108 14.37 4.36 5.40
CA LYS A 108 15.74 4.87 5.28
C LYS A 108 15.89 5.88 4.13
N LEU A 109 15.26 5.60 2.99
CA LEU A 109 15.31 6.52 1.84
C LEU A 109 14.52 7.81 2.09
N ALA A 110 13.44 7.76 2.88
CA ALA A 110 12.65 8.92 3.26
C ALA A 110 13.41 9.92 4.18
N GLU A 111 14.56 9.53 4.75
CA GLU A 111 15.46 10.47 5.43
C GLU A 111 16.19 11.41 4.46
N GLN A 112 16.26 11.06 3.17
CA GLN A 112 17.04 11.75 2.15
C GLN A 112 16.17 12.36 1.03
N ALA A 113 14.87 12.08 1.02
CA ALA A 113 13.94 12.53 -0.01
C ALA A 113 12.54 12.75 0.55
N ASP A 114 11.83 13.74 0.04
CA ASP A 114 10.45 14.04 0.43
C ASP A 114 9.47 12.99 -0.09
N ILE A 115 9.78 12.34 -1.23
CA ILE A 115 8.95 11.29 -1.83
C ILE A 115 9.86 10.14 -2.28
N VAL A 116 9.52 8.92 -1.88
CA VAL A 116 10.19 7.69 -2.29
C VAL A 116 9.18 6.80 -3.01
N ILE A 117 9.49 6.39 -4.22
CA ILE A 117 8.61 5.55 -5.05
C ILE A 117 9.31 4.23 -5.35
N GLY A 118 8.63 3.13 -5.05
CA GLY A 118 9.06 1.80 -5.44
C GLY A 118 8.89 1.57 -6.94
N SER A 119 9.90 1.00 -7.57
CA SER A 119 9.82 0.63 -8.98
C SER A 119 10.25 -0.81 -9.19
N ARG A 120 9.39 -1.59 -9.81
CA ARG A 120 9.70 -2.99 -10.19
C ARG A 120 10.75 -3.13 -11.31
N PHE A 121 11.18 -1.99 -11.89
CA PHE A 121 12.22 -1.99 -12.93
C PHE A 121 13.64 -1.83 -12.36
N ILE A 122 13.80 -1.54 -11.07
CA ILE A 122 15.11 -1.36 -10.44
C ILE A 122 15.83 -2.71 -10.28
N LYS A 123 15.12 -3.75 -9.84
CA LYS A 123 15.68 -5.10 -9.67
C LYS A 123 15.44 -5.93 -10.92
N LYS A 124 16.50 -6.45 -11.57
CA LYS A 124 16.40 -7.28 -12.78
C LYS A 124 15.51 -8.53 -12.60
N ASP A 125 15.40 -9.02 -11.38
CA ASP A 125 14.64 -10.23 -11.05
C ASP A 125 13.15 -9.99 -10.83
N SER A 126 12.71 -8.75 -10.67
CA SER A 126 11.30 -8.39 -10.42
C SER A 126 10.35 -8.74 -11.59
N LEU A 127 10.89 -9.01 -12.77
CA LEU A 127 10.13 -9.33 -13.98
C LEU A 127 10.18 -10.80 -14.37
N LYS A 128 10.85 -11.66 -13.59
CA LYS A 128 11.04 -13.08 -13.94
C LYS A 128 9.74 -13.88 -14.03
N GLU A 129 8.70 -13.49 -13.28
CA GLU A 129 7.39 -14.15 -13.28
C GLU A 129 6.43 -13.63 -14.35
N TRP A 130 6.87 -12.66 -15.14
CA TRP A 130 6.01 -12.10 -16.17
C TRP A 130 5.91 -13.05 -17.37
N ASN A 131 4.68 -13.37 -17.77
CA ASN A 131 4.48 -14.06 -19.03
C ASN A 131 4.78 -13.13 -20.22
N PHE A 132 5.12 -13.72 -21.36
CA PHE A 132 5.50 -12.99 -22.59
C PHE A 132 4.47 -11.94 -23.01
N LEU A 133 3.16 -12.23 -22.85
CA LEU A 133 2.08 -11.31 -23.21
C LEU A 133 2.09 -10.05 -22.33
N ARG A 134 2.23 -10.21 -21.02
CA ARG A 134 2.32 -9.09 -20.06
C ARG A 134 3.55 -8.23 -20.32
N TRP A 135 4.69 -8.88 -20.58
CA TRP A 135 5.92 -8.19 -20.94
C TRP A 135 5.76 -7.34 -22.22
N SER A 136 5.21 -7.94 -23.28
CA SER A 136 4.97 -7.26 -24.58
C SER A 136 4.02 -6.08 -24.45
N LEU A 137 2.87 -6.26 -23.78
CA LEU A 137 1.89 -5.21 -23.58
C LEU A 137 2.46 -4.02 -22.79
N THR A 138 3.26 -4.30 -21.77
CA THR A 138 3.89 -3.24 -20.97
C THR A 138 4.91 -2.45 -21.78
N HIS A 139 5.75 -3.12 -22.58
CA HIS A 139 6.74 -2.44 -23.43
C HIS A 139 6.09 -1.64 -24.55
N LEU A 140 5.06 -2.20 -25.20
CA LEU A 140 4.29 -1.48 -26.23
C LEU A 140 3.57 -0.26 -25.63
N GLY A 141 2.95 -0.41 -24.44
CA GLY A 141 2.33 0.69 -23.73
C GLY A 141 3.34 1.79 -23.38
N HIS A 142 4.52 1.42 -22.91
CA HIS A 142 5.59 2.37 -22.61
C HIS A 142 6.07 3.14 -23.85
N ILE A 143 6.29 2.43 -24.97
CA ILE A 143 6.65 3.06 -26.25
C ILE A 143 5.54 4.00 -26.71
N ALA A 144 4.29 3.57 -26.67
CA ALA A 144 3.14 4.40 -27.06
C ALA A 144 3.04 5.66 -26.20
N THR A 145 3.20 5.54 -24.88
CA THR A 145 3.19 6.67 -23.94
C THR A 145 4.30 7.67 -24.26
N ARG A 146 5.52 7.19 -24.48
CA ARG A 146 6.64 8.06 -24.88
C ARG A 146 6.38 8.80 -26.17
N LEU A 147 5.86 8.12 -27.19
CA LEU A 147 5.60 8.73 -28.51
C LEU A 147 4.41 9.70 -28.50
N LEU A 148 3.33 9.35 -27.78
CA LEU A 148 2.09 10.16 -27.80
C LEU A 148 2.13 11.33 -26.80
N LEU A 149 2.76 11.13 -25.63
CA LEU A 149 2.78 12.13 -24.55
C LEU A 149 4.11 12.86 -24.43
N ASN A 150 5.09 12.56 -25.29
CA ASN A 150 6.45 13.13 -25.24
C ASN A 150 7.08 13.06 -23.82
N MET A 151 6.81 11.98 -23.10
CA MET A 151 7.36 11.75 -21.76
C MET A 151 8.72 11.05 -21.86
N PRO A 152 9.66 11.36 -20.96
CA PRO A 152 11.00 10.75 -20.96
C PRO A 152 10.99 9.25 -20.66
#